data_d7cddaddf20e1288155fdefcbbaa9790
#
_entry.id   d7cddaddf20e1288155fdefcbbaa9790
#
_cell.length_a   1.000
_cell.length_b   1.000
_cell.length_c   1.000
_cell.angle_alpha   90.00
_cell.angle_beta   90.00
_cell.angle_gamma   90.00
#
_symmetry.space_group_name_H-M   'P 1'
#
loop_
_entity.id
_entity.type
_entity.pdbx_description
1 polymer ?
#
loop_
_entity_poly.entity_id
_entity_poly.type
_entity_poly.pdbx_seq_one_letter_code
_entity_poly.pdbx_strand_id
1 'polypeptide(L)'
;MNTTPETLGRTYDDPSTGSGHRTLDLRLTDTSLRDGSHHKRHQFTAEEVRSIVEALDDAGVPVLEVTHGDGLGGSSFNYGFSRTPEQELIRIAADTAKQAKIAFLMLPGVGVKDDILAARDNGGSICRIATHCTEADVSEQHFRLAREQGLETVGFLMMAHSQPPEVLAKQARIMVDSGCQCVYVVDSAGALVMEQVADRVGAVVAEIGESAAVGFHGHENLGLGVANTVIAARAGATQIDGSVRRFGAGAGNTPLEAFVGVCDKLDRMTLTMGYAGVYSSFLKHAARQAERYGVSGAQILIRAGERKLIGGQEDQLIDIALEIKREQVG
;
A
#
# COMPACT_ATOMS: atom_id res chain seq x y z
N MET A 1 -8.42 -29.07 4.53
CA MET A 1 -9.68 -28.29 4.58
C MET A 1 -9.55 -27.23 3.49
N ASN A 2 -10.43 -27.29 2.49
CA ASN A 2 -10.42 -26.33 1.38
C ASN A 2 -10.85 -24.96 1.90
N THR A 3 -9.92 -24.05 2.07
CA THR A 3 -10.23 -22.62 2.18
C THR A 3 -10.41 -22.10 0.75
N THR A 4 -11.64 -21.93 0.34
CA THR A 4 -12.04 -21.22 -0.88
C THR A 4 -11.48 -19.79 -0.86
N PRO A 5 -11.12 -19.20 -2.00
CA PRO A 5 -10.60 -17.83 -2.08
C PRO A 5 -11.73 -16.80 -1.92
N GLU A 6 -12.33 -16.72 -0.74
CA GLU A 6 -13.52 -15.88 -0.50
C GLU A 6 -13.25 -14.43 -0.14
N THR A 7 -12.00 -13.95 -0.19
CA THR A 7 -11.65 -12.58 0.24
C THR A 7 -10.76 -11.80 -0.72
N LEU A 8 -10.66 -12.21 -1.98
CA LEU A 8 -9.94 -11.44 -2.99
C LEU A 8 -10.98 -10.69 -3.83
N GLY A 9 -10.96 -9.38 -3.75
CA GLY A 9 -11.90 -8.42 -4.32
C GLY A 9 -12.69 -8.93 -5.54
N ARG A 10 -14.01 -8.83 -5.47
CA ARG A 10 -14.92 -9.17 -6.58
C ARG A 10 -15.39 -7.90 -7.27
N THR A 11 -15.45 -7.93 -8.59
CA THR A 11 -16.21 -6.92 -9.35
C THR A 11 -17.69 -7.20 -9.22
N TYR A 12 -18.48 -6.23 -8.77
CA TYR A 12 -19.92 -6.32 -8.71
C TYR A 12 -20.55 -5.42 -9.77
N ASP A 13 -21.52 -5.97 -10.52
CA ASP A 13 -22.45 -5.15 -11.29
C ASP A 13 -23.53 -4.66 -10.31
N ASP A 14 -23.65 -3.35 -10.09
CA ASP A 14 -24.75 -2.80 -9.30
C ASP A 14 -26.00 -2.67 -10.18
N PRO A 15 -27.03 -3.53 -10.00
CA PRO A 15 -28.23 -3.50 -10.80
C PRO A 15 -29.11 -2.27 -10.52
N SER A 16 -28.85 -1.49 -9.46
CA SER A 16 -29.69 -0.35 -9.06
C SER A 16 -29.42 0.91 -9.86
N THR A 17 -28.28 1.02 -10.52
CA THR A 17 -27.87 2.26 -11.22
C THR A 17 -28.24 2.31 -12.69
N GLY A 18 -28.68 1.21 -13.29
CA GLY A 18 -29.06 1.14 -14.71
C GLY A 18 -27.96 1.54 -15.71
N SER A 19 -26.76 1.82 -15.24
CA SER A 19 -25.68 2.44 -16.01
C SER A 19 -24.52 1.51 -16.37
N GLY A 20 -24.59 0.22 -16.02
CA GLY A 20 -23.52 -0.75 -16.32
C GLY A 20 -22.17 -0.43 -15.65
N HIS A 21 -22.18 0.29 -14.53
CA HIS A 21 -20.99 0.65 -13.81
C HIS A 21 -20.56 -0.47 -12.87
N ARG A 22 -19.33 -0.94 -13.02
CA ARG A 22 -18.71 -1.90 -12.10
C ARG A 22 -18.25 -1.19 -10.86
N THR A 23 -18.74 -1.61 -9.70
CA THR A 23 -18.18 -1.23 -8.41
C THR A 23 -16.92 -2.08 -8.17
N LEU A 24 -15.77 -1.45 -7.93
CA LEU A 24 -14.53 -2.15 -7.64
C LEU A 24 -14.34 -2.21 -6.13
N ASP A 25 -14.19 -3.42 -5.62
CA ASP A 25 -13.82 -3.66 -4.24
C ASP A 25 -12.28 -3.70 -4.15
N LEU A 26 -11.66 -2.67 -3.53
CA LEU A 26 -10.22 -2.50 -3.48
C LEU A 26 -9.68 -2.81 -2.09
N ARG A 27 -8.66 -3.66 -2.02
CA ARG A 27 -7.88 -3.90 -0.80
C ARG A 27 -6.66 -3.00 -0.80
N LEU A 28 -6.54 -2.16 0.23
CA LEU A 28 -5.42 -1.24 0.39
C LEU A 28 -4.32 -1.82 1.27
N THR A 29 -3.07 -1.56 0.92
CA THR A 29 -1.90 -1.83 1.74
C THR A 29 -1.15 -0.53 1.99
N ASP A 30 -0.94 -0.19 3.25
CA ASP A 30 -0.05 0.90 3.63
C ASP A 30 1.39 0.40 3.71
N THR A 31 2.28 1.08 2.99
CA THR A 31 3.71 0.75 2.90
C THR A 31 4.61 1.75 3.63
N SER A 32 4.03 2.63 4.46
CA SER A 32 4.78 3.67 5.17
C SER A 32 5.86 3.11 6.08
N LEU A 33 5.63 1.95 6.70
CA LEU A 33 6.56 1.27 7.61
C LEU A 33 7.51 0.29 6.91
N ARG A 34 7.39 0.13 5.59
CA ARG A 34 8.33 -0.63 4.77
C ARG A 34 9.05 0.29 3.79
N ASP A 35 8.36 0.76 2.75
CA ASP A 35 8.96 1.62 1.73
C ASP A 35 9.31 3.01 2.27
N GLY A 36 8.47 3.54 3.16
CA GLY A 36 8.76 4.75 3.90
C GLY A 36 10.01 4.69 4.78
N SER A 37 10.48 3.49 5.12
CA SER A 37 11.72 3.28 5.86
C SER A 37 12.95 3.83 5.12
N HIS A 38 12.97 3.80 3.77
CA HIS A 38 14.01 4.45 2.97
C HIS A 38 14.11 5.95 3.25
N HIS A 39 12.97 6.64 3.29
CA HIS A 39 12.94 8.09 3.59
C HIS A 39 13.50 8.42 4.97
N LYS A 40 13.29 7.52 5.93
CA LYS A 40 13.78 7.64 7.31
C LYS A 40 15.15 7.00 7.51
N ARG A 41 15.81 6.55 6.45
CA ARG A 41 17.09 5.83 6.49
C ARG A 41 17.05 4.63 7.46
N HIS A 42 15.93 3.92 7.47
CA HIS A 42 15.66 2.74 8.31
C HIS A 42 15.72 3.01 9.84
N GLN A 43 15.48 4.26 10.25
CA GLN A 43 15.61 4.69 11.64
C GLN A 43 14.26 4.78 12.38
N PHE A 44 13.33 3.87 12.10
CA PHE A 44 12.13 3.76 12.92
C PHE A 44 12.43 3.21 14.32
N THR A 45 11.84 3.87 15.32
CA THR A 45 11.85 3.37 16.70
C THR A 45 10.64 2.46 16.93
N ALA A 46 10.71 1.61 17.94
CA ALA A 46 9.60 0.78 18.38
C ALA A 46 8.33 1.59 18.73
N GLU A 47 8.52 2.77 19.35
CA GLU A 47 7.42 3.66 19.71
C GLU A 47 6.73 4.27 18.49
N GLU A 48 7.52 4.73 17.51
CA GLU A 48 6.98 5.26 16.25
C GLU A 48 6.19 4.22 15.47
N VAL A 49 6.71 2.98 15.40
CA VAL A 49 6.00 1.88 14.72
C VAL A 49 4.67 1.60 15.44
N ARG A 50 4.67 1.51 16.77
CA ARG A 50 3.44 1.32 17.53
C ARG A 50 2.42 2.41 17.24
N SER A 51 2.82 3.67 17.35
CA SER A 51 1.91 4.80 17.14
C SER A 51 1.34 4.85 15.72
N ILE A 52 2.16 4.53 14.71
CA ILE A 52 1.72 4.50 13.31
C ILE A 52 0.76 3.34 13.07
N VAL A 53 1.07 2.15 13.60
CA VAL A 53 0.21 0.96 13.48
C VAL A 53 -1.13 1.20 14.17
N GLU A 54 -1.15 1.73 15.39
CA GLU A 54 -2.39 2.09 16.09
C GLU A 54 -3.26 3.03 15.26
N ALA A 55 -2.67 4.10 14.71
CA ALA A 55 -3.41 5.07 13.93
C ALA A 55 -3.98 4.48 12.63
N LEU A 56 -3.21 3.65 11.93
CA LEU A 56 -3.62 3.03 10.67
C LEU A 56 -4.66 1.91 10.90
N ASP A 57 -4.50 1.12 11.94
CA ASP A 57 -5.44 0.06 12.31
C ASP A 57 -6.78 0.62 12.81
N ASP A 58 -6.75 1.63 13.70
CA ASP A 58 -7.96 2.33 14.14
C ASP A 58 -8.70 3.03 12.99
N ALA A 59 -7.95 3.40 11.96
CA ALA A 59 -8.48 3.93 10.73
C ALA A 59 -9.05 2.85 9.78
N GLY A 60 -8.84 1.58 10.08
CA GLY A 60 -9.36 0.44 9.34
C GLY A 60 -8.53 0.10 8.10
N VAL A 61 -7.24 0.41 8.06
CA VAL A 61 -6.34 -0.04 6.99
C VAL A 61 -6.23 -1.56 7.04
N PRO A 62 -6.58 -2.28 5.97
CA PRO A 62 -6.67 -3.74 6.04
C PRO A 62 -5.31 -4.45 6.07
N VAL A 63 -4.27 -3.82 5.52
CA VAL A 63 -2.91 -4.40 5.47
C VAL A 63 -1.86 -3.34 5.73
N LEU A 64 -0.93 -3.64 6.63
CA LEU A 64 0.23 -2.82 6.96
C LEU A 64 1.50 -3.59 6.62
N GLU A 65 2.33 -3.04 5.73
CA GLU A 65 3.62 -3.65 5.38
C GLU A 65 4.72 -3.10 6.27
N VAL A 66 5.40 -3.99 7.00
CA VAL A 66 6.38 -3.61 8.04
C VAL A 66 7.63 -4.46 7.92
N THR A 67 8.74 -3.86 7.45
CA THR A 67 10.10 -4.44 7.47
C THR A 67 11.15 -3.32 7.30
N HIS A 68 12.40 -3.72 7.09
CA HIS A 68 13.39 -2.85 6.43
C HIS A 68 12.88 -2.42 5.05
N GLY A 69 13.32 -1.29 4.54
CA GLY A 69 12.93 -0.82 3.19
C GLY A 69 13.18 -1.84 2.10
N ASP A 70 14.31 -2.54 2.17
CA ASP A 70 14.71 -3.62 1.26
C ASP A 70 14.23 -5.01 1.71
N GLY A 71 13.28 -5.08 2.64
CA GLY A 71 12.68 -6.32 3.11
C GLY A 71 13.52 -7.07 4.15
N LEU A 72 13.15 -8.32 4.38
CA LEU A 72 13.83 -9.22 5.31
C LEU A 72 15.31 -9.41 4.93
N GLY A 73 16.20 -9.32 5.92
CA GLY A 73 17.65 -9.38 5.71
C GLY A 73 18.25 -8.08 5.16
N GLY A 74 17.43 -7.06 4.91
CA GLY A 74 17.87 -5.78 4.36
C GLY A 74 18.75 -4.96 5.28
N SER A 75 18.61 -5.12 6.61
CA SER A 75 19.45 -4.43 7.60
C SER A 75 20.90 -4.88 7.52
N SER A 76 21.68 -4.20 6.67
CA SER A 76 23.02 -4.64 6.29
C SER A 76 23.94 -3.44 5.95
N PHE A 77 25.20 -3.79 5.70
CA PHE A 77 26.20 -2.79 5.27
C PHE A 77 25.88 -2.19 3.89
N ASN A 78 25.19 -2.96 3.02
CA ASN A 78 24.86 -2.53 1.66
C ASN A 78 23.64 -1.59 1.62
N TYR A 79 22.63 -1.86 2.46
CA TYR A 79 21.34 -1.18 2.41
C TYR A 79 21.09 -0.23 3.58
N GLY A 80 22.00 -0.21 4.56
CA GLY A 80 21.86 0.52 5.81
C GLY A 80 21.29 -0.33 6.93
N PHE A 81 21.64 0.03 8.16
CA PHE A 81 21.16 -0.70 9.33
C PHE A 81 19.86 -0.11 9.87
N SER A 82 18.91 -0.98 10.16
CA SER A 82 17.71 -0.61 10.91
C SER A 82 18.07 -0.22 12.34
N ARG A 83 17.43 0.82 12.85
CA ARG A 83 17.55 1.19 14.27
C ARG A 83 16.92 0.15 15.18
N THR A 84 15.71 -0.29 14.85
CA THR A 84 15.04 -1.41 15.49
C THR A 84 15.15 -2.61 14.55
N PRO A 85 15.55 -3.80 15.03
CA PRO A 85 15.62 -5.00 14.19
C PRO A 85 14.29 -5.27 13.49
N GLU A 86 14.33 -5.64 12.22
CA GLU A 86 13.14 -5.84 11.39
C GLU A 86 12.16 -6.88 11.94
N GLN A 87 12.68 -7.97 12.52
CA GLN A 87 11.85 -8.98 13.18
C GLN A 87 11.12 -8.42 14.40
N GLU A 88 11.74 -7.49 15.12
CA GLU A 88 11.12 -6.78 16.22
C GLU A 88 10.06 -5.79 15.75
N LEU A 89 10.29 -5.10 14.61
CA LEU A 89 9.30 -4.21 14.00
C LEU A 89 8.03 -4.98 13.63
N ILE A 90 8.17 -6.18 13.02
CA ILE A 90 7.05 -7.06 12.67
C ILE A 90 6.28 -7.47 13.93
N ARG A 91 6.98 -7.91 14.97
CA ARG A 91 6.35 -8.31 16.24
C ARG A 91 5.60 -7.16 16.88
N ILE A 92 6.20 -5.97 16.96
CA ILE A 92 5.54 -4.78 17.52
C ILE A 92 4.28 -4.45 16.72
N ALA A 93 4.35 -4.51 15.41
CA ALA A 93 3.19 -4.24 14.55
C ALA A 93 2.08 -5.28 14.77
N ALA A 94 2.42 -6.55 14.84
CA ALA A 94 1.46 -7.64 15.06
C ALA A 94 0.83 -7.59 16.48
N ASP A 95 1.62 -7.26 17.50
CA ASP A 95 1.13 -7.09 18.89
C ASP A 95 0.22 -5.86 19.03
N THR A 96 0.36 -4.87 18.15
CA THR A 96 -0.36 -3.60 18.22
C THR A 96 -1.65 -3.61 17.38
N ALA A 97 -1.60 -4.16 16.17
CA ALA A 97 -2.75 -4.23 15.28
C ALA A 97 -3.86 -5.12 15.85
N LYS A 98 -5.11 -4.66 15.76
CA LYS A 98 -6.31 -5.39 16.23
C LYS A 98 -7.07 -6.04 15.06
N GLN A 99 -7.00 -5.43 13.87
CA GLN A 99 -7.77 -5.80 12.69
C GLN A 99 -6.87 -5.98 11.45
N ALA A 100 -5.87 -5.11 11.29
CA ALA A 100 -4.99 -5.13 10.13
C ALA A 100 -4.11 -6.38 10.10
N LYS A 101 -3.93 -6.94 8.90
CA LYS A 101 -2.93 -7.98 8.66
C LYS A 101 -1.55 -7.34 8.50
N ILE A 102 -0.55 -7.98 9.09
CA ILE A 102 0.84 -7.54 8.94
C ILE A 102 1.49 -8.27 7.77
N ALA A 103 1.93 -7.48 6.79
CA ALA A 103 2.70 -7.94 5.65
C ALA A 103 4.19 -7.63 5.84
N PHE A 104 5.03 -8.43 5.23
CA PHE A 104 6.47 -8.22 5.20
C PHE A 104 7.03 -8.49 3.80
N LEU A 105 8.01 -7.67 3.41
CA LEU A 105 8.69 -7.79 2.13
C LEU A 105 9.85 -8.79 2.23
N MET A 106 10.05 -9.55 1.18
CA MET A 106 11.16 -10.47 1.01
C MET A 106 11.69 -10.39 -0.42
N LEU A 107 12.99 -10.15 -0.55
CA LEU A 107 13.68 -10.20 -1.84
C LEU A 107 14.54 -11.45 -1.89
N PRO A 108 14.35 -12.33 -2.91
CA PRO A 108 15.25 -13.46 -3.14
C PRO A 108 16.71 -12.99 -3.22
N GLY A 109 17.59 -13.65 -2.44
CA GLY A 109 19.00 -13.28 -2.35
C GLY A 109 19.35 -12.22 -1.28
N VAL A 110 18.35 -11.56 -0.69
CA VAL A 110 18.52 -10.66 0.47
C VAL A 110 18.04 -11.37 1.73
N GLY A 111 16.74 -11.70 1.80
CA GLY A 111 16.18 -12.52 2.85
C GLY A 111 16.39 -14.01 2.59
N VAL A 112 16.36 -14.81 3.64
CA VAL A 112 16.49 -16.27 3.58
C VAL A 112 15.29 -16.98 4.22
N LYS A 113 15.24 -18.30 4.10
CA LYS A 113 14.17 -19.12 4.66
C LYS A 113 13.90 -18.83 6.14
N ASP A 114 14.95 -18.73 6.95
CA ASP A 114 14.82 -18.54 8.40
C ASP A 114 14.22 -17.18 8.73
N ASP A 115 14.45 -16.16 7.91
CA ASP A 115 13.84 -14.85 8.07
C ASP A 115 12.32 -14.89 7.84
N ILE A 116 11.87 -15.67 6.84
CA ILE A 116 10.43 -15.87 6.56
C ILE A 116 9.77 -16.59 7.74
N LEU A 117 10.42 -17.64 8.27
CA LEU A 117 9.90 -18.39 9.42
C LEU A 117 9.82 -17.51 10.66
N ALA A 118 10.86 -16.73 10.93
CA ALA A 118 10.89 -15.79 12.03
C ALA A 118 9.81 -14.70 11.89
N ALA A 119 9.62 -14.15 10.70
CA ALA A 119 8.58 -13.14 10.44
C ALA A 119 7.17 -13.68 10.68
N ARG A 120 6.89 -14.92 10.24
CA ARG A 120 5.64 -15.64 10.55
C ARG A 120 5.47 -15.81 12.06
N ASP A 121 6.48 -16.29 12.75
CA ASP A 121 6.43 -16.55 14.19
C ASP A 121 6.27 -15.25 15.00
N ASN A 122 6.70 -14.12 14.47
CA ASN A 122 6.48 -12.78 14.99
C ASN A 122 5.12 -12.15 14.59
N GLY A 123 4.21 -12.91 13.96
CA GLY A 123 2.85 -12.49 13.65
C GLY A 123 2.65 -11.92 12.23
N GLY A 124 3.68 -11.94 11.39
CA GLY A 124 3.51 -11.66 9.97
C GLY A 124 2.60 -12.70 9.29
N SER A 125 1.62 -12.24 8.53
CA SER A 125 0.59 -13.10 7.91
C SER A 125 0.61 -13.07 6.38
N ILE A 126 1.26 -12.08 5.78
CA ILE A 126 1.38 -11.91 4.33
C ILE A 126 2.86 -11.80 3.95
N CYS A 127 3.33 -12.73 3.14
CA CYS A 127 4.69 -12.70 2.59
C CYS A 127 4.64 -12.08 1.19
N ARG A 128 5.30 -10.92 1.02
CA ARG A 128 5.37 -10.19 -0.24
C ARG A 128 6.75 -10.42 -0.84
N ILE A 129 6.81 -11.13 -1.96
CA ILE A 129 8.04 -11.60 -2.59
C ILE A 129 8.29 -10.77 -3.85
N ALA A 130 9.40 -10.03 -3.87
CA ALA A 130 9.71 -9.09 -4.94
C ALA A 130 10.90 -9.55 -5.78
N THR A 131 10.71 -9.54 -7.11
CA THR A 131 11.76 -9.82 -8.09
C THR A 131 11.80 -8.72 -9.14
N HIS A 132 12.88 -8.64 -9.89
CA HIS A 132 12.84 -7.90 -11.15
C HIS A 132 11.76 -8.50 -12.07
N CYS A 133 11.12 -7.67 -12.87
CA CYS A 133 9.99 -8.06 -13.71
C CYS A 133 10.34 -9.02 -14.87
N THR A 134 11.59 -9.48 -14.97
CA THR A 134 12.08 -10.50 -15.90
C THR A 134 12.56 -11.77 -15.20
N GLU A 135 12.47 -11.84 -13.87
CA GLU A 135 13.13 -12.86 -13.05
C GLU A 135 12.16 -13.49 -12.04
N ALA A 136 10.89 -13.69 -12.44
CA ALA A 136 9.88 -14.27 -11.57
C ALA A 136 10.20 -15.70 -11.12
N ASP A 137 10.95 -16.45 -11.90
CA ASP A 137 11.36 -17.83 -11.63
C ASP A 137 12.21 -17.96 -10.35
N VAL A 138 13.02 -16.94 -10.00
CA VAL A 138 13.82 -16.99 -8.76
C VAL A 138 12.97 -16.96 -7.49
N SER A 139 11.68 -16.58 -7.60
CA SER A 139 10.73 -16.51 -6.47
C SER A 139 9.99 -17.82 -6.19
N GLU A 140 10.03 -18.81 -7.09
CA GLU A 140 9.21 -20.03 -7.02
C GLU A 140 9.34 -20.76 -5.67
N GLN A 141 10.56 -21.00 -5.21
CA GLN A 141 10.80 -21.68 -3.94
C GLN A 141 10.27 -20.89 -2.74
N HIS A 142 10.26 -19.56 -2.82
CA HIS A 142 9.82 -18.69 -1.74
C HIS A 142 8.29 -18.68 -1.64
N PHE A 143 7.57 -18.68 -2.78
CA PHE A 143 6.12 -18.83 -2.78
C PHE A 143 5.70 -20.18 -2.19
N ARG A 144 6.33 -21.28 -2.62
CA ARG A 144 6.03 -22.61 -2.08
C ARG A 144 6.25 -22.65 -0.57
N LEU A 145 7.42 -22.17 -0.10
CA LEU A 145 7.72 -22.10 1.33
C LEU A 145 6.67 -21.29 2.08
N ALA A 146 6.36 -20.07 1.63
CA ALA A 146 5.39 -19.21 2.30
C ALA A 146 4.01 -19.87 2.37
N ARG A 147 3.57 -20.52 1.28
CA ARG A 147 2.29 -21.27 1.25
C ARG A 147 2.29 -22.45 2.21
N GLU A 148 3.39 -23.23 2.28
CA GLU A 148 3.55 -24.34 3.24
C GLU A 148 3.47 -23.84 4.69
N GLN A 149 3.88 -22.60 4.95
CA GLN A 149 3.79 -21.97 6.26
C GLN A 149 2.43 -21.32 6.55
N GLY A 150 1.45 -21.44 5.64
CA GLY A 150 0.11 -20.86 5.81
C GLY A 150 0.02 -19.37 5.58
N LEU A 151 1.06 -18.75 5.03
CA LEU A 151 1.10 -17.33 4.72
C LEU A 151 0.30 -17.01 3.45
N GLU A 152 -0.36 -15.87 3.43
CA GLU A 152 -0.83 -15.25 2.19
C GLU A 152 0.37 -14.79 1.37
N THR A 153 0.33 -14.98 0.05
CA THR A 153 1.46 -14.71 -0.83
C THR A 153 1.13 -13.65 -1.87
N VAL A 154 2.02 -12.67 -1.97
CA VAL A 154 1.96 -11.58 -2.94
C VAL A 154 3.27 -11.52 -3.71
N GLY A 155 3.21 -11.38 -5.02
CA GLY A 155 4.38 -11.27 -5.89
C GLY A 155 4.53 -9.85 -6.45
N PHE A 156 5.76 -9.35 -6.52
CA PHE A 156 6.07 -8.07 -7.10
C PHE A 156 6.90 -8.22 -8.36
N LEU A 157 6.42 -7.68 -9.47
CA LEU A 157 7.18 -7.47 -10.69
C LEU A 157 7.78 -6.06 -10.67
N MET A 158 8.94 -5.92 -10.01
CA MET A 158 9.63 -4.63 -9.89
C MET A 158 10.15 -4.13 -11.23
N MET A 159 10.32 -2.80 -11.36
CA MET A 159 10.80 -2.14 -12.59
C MET A 159 9.91 -2.40 -13.80
N ALA A 160 8.59 -2.51 -13.60
CA ALA A 160 7.63 -2.83 -14.65
C ALA A 160 7.68 -1.89 -15.87
N HIS A 161 8.12 -0.64 -15.68
CA HIS A 161 8.30 0.33 -16.76
C HIS A 161 9.34 -0.10 -17.81
N SER A 162 10.31 -0.96 -17.43
CA SER A 162 11.41 -1.40 -18.27
C SER A 162 11.02 -2.47 -19.30
N GLN A 163 9.83 -3.08 -19.17
CA GLN A 163 9.40 -4.18 -20.01
C GLN A 163 8.03 -3.92 -20.64
N PRO A 164 7.75 -4.51 -21.82
CA PRO A 164 6.44 -4.43 -22.43
C PRO A 164 5.42 -5.32 -21.70
N PRO A 165 4.10 -5.05 -21.86
CA PRO A 165 3.02 -5.72 -21.13
C PRO A 165 3.04 -7.26 -21.20
N GLU A 166 3.35 -7.82 -22.38
CA GLU A 166 3.36 -9.28 -22.60
C GLU A 166 4.47 -10.01 -21.84
N VAL A 167 5.57 -9.31 -21.51
CA VAL A 167 6.63 -9.88 -20.66
C VAL A 167 6.12 -9.96 -19.22
N LEU A 168 5.48 -8.91 -18.73
CA LEU A 168 4.91 -8.89 -17.38
C LEU A 168 3.83 -9.97 -17.20
N ALA A 169 2.97 -10.16 -18.20
CA ALA A 169 1.94 -11.20 -18.18
C ALA A 169 2.56 -12.60 -18.02
N LYS A 170 3.60 -12.93 -18.80
CA LYS A 170 4.31 -14.20 -18.69
C LYS A 170 4.95 -14.40 -17.30
N GLN A 171 5.58 -13.37 -16.78
CA GLN A 171 6.23 -13.42 -15.47
C GLN A 171 5.19 -13.57 -14.35
N ALA A 172 4.04 -12.91 -14.48
CA ALA A 172 2.92 -13.07 -13.55
C ALA A 172 2.41 -14.51 -13.51
N ARG A 173 2.31 -15.19 -14.66
CA ARG A 173 1.92 -16.61 -14.75
C ARG A 173 2.90 -17.50 -13.98
N ILE A 174 4.21 -17.29 -14.12
CA ILE A 174 5.23 -18.04 -13.37
C ILE A 174 5.02 -17.92 -11.86
N MET A 175 4.76 -16.69 -11.37
CA MET A 175 4.48 -16.48 -9.94
C MET A 175 3.22 -17.22 -9.48
N VAL A 176 2.13 -17.14 -10.26
CA VAL A 176 0.85 -17.79 -9.92
C VAL A 176 0.98 -19.31 -9.90
N ASP A 177 1.65 -19.90 -10.87
CA ASP A 177 1.89 -21.34 -10.95
C ASP A 177 2.75 -21.86 -9.77
N SER A 178 3.49 -20.95 -9.13
CA SER A 178 4.28 -21.23 -7.92
C SER A 178 3.53 -21.00 -6.61
N GLY A 179 2.26 -20.55 -6.66
CA GLY A 179 1.41 -20.37 -5.50
C GLY A 179 1.22 -18.91 -5.06
N CYS A 180 1.59 -17.94 -5.90
CA CYS A 180 1.28 -16.54 -5.68
C CYS A 180 -0.23 -16.29 -5.80
N GLN A 181 -0.81 -15.54 -4.86
CA GLN A 181 -2.25 -15.25 -4.81
C GLN A 181 -2.60 -13.85 -5.32
N CYS A 182 -1.61 -12.97 -5.40
CA CYS A 182 -1.78 -11.63 -5.98
C CYS A 182 -0.45 -11.18 -6.62
N VAL A 183 -0.47 -10.73 -7.86
CA VAL A 183 0.71 -10.21 -8.54
C VAL A 183 0.59 -8.70 -8.74
N TYR A 184 1.58 -7.97 -8.27
CA TYR A 184 1.67 -6.52 -8.39
C TYR A 184 2.49 -6.10 -9.61
N VAL A 185 1.92 -5.19 -10.40
CA VAL A 185 2.67 -4.37 -11.35
C VAL A 185 3.29 -3.21 -10.58
N VAL A 186 4.63 -3.15 -10.54
CA VAL A 186 5.35 -2.20 -9.70
C VAL A 186 6.08 -1.17 -10.54
N ASP A 187 5.59 0.06 -10.51
CA ASP A 187 6.26 1.21 -11.13
C ASP A 187 7.33 1.78 -10.19
N SER A 188 8.40 1.02 -9.99
CA SER A 188 9.48 1.33 -9.04
C SER A 188 10.18 2.67 -9.33
N ALA A 189 10.18 3.11 -10.59
CA ALA A 189 10.80 4.37 -10.99
C ALA A 189 9.80 5.54 -11.03
N GLY A 190 8.49 5.29 -10.81
CA GLY A 190 7.45 6.29 -11.01
C GLY A 190 7.50 6.89 -12.42
N ALA A 191 7.81 6.07 -13.42
CA ALA A 191 8.11 6.49 -14.79
C ALA A 191 6.98 6.16 -15.79
N LEU A 192 5.96 5.41 -15.36
CA LEU A 192 4.83 5.08 -16.22
C LEU A 192 3.87 6.27 -16.33
N VAL A 193 3.35 6.45 -17.54
CA VAL A 193 2.18 7.30 -17.80
C VAL A 193 0.91 6.44 -17.83
N MET A 194 -0.24 7.07 -17.73
CA MET A 194 -1.55 6.42 -17.51
C MET A 194 -1.87 5.30 -18.50
N GLU A 195 -1.61 5.53 -19.80
CA GLU A 195 -1.84 4.54 -20.86
C GLU A 195 -0.95 3.31 -20.66
N GLN A 196 0.32 3.53 -20.29
CA GLN A 196 1.26 2.45 -20.04
C GLN A 196 0.90 1.63 -18.81
N VAL A 197 0.28 2.23 -17.79
CA VAL A 197 -0.27 1.51 -16.64
C VAL A 197 -1.45 0.66 -17.07
N ALA A 198 -2.39 1.24 -17.84
CA ALA A 198 -3.55 0.50 -18.33
C ALA A 198 -3.14 -0.74 -19.12
N ASP A 199 -2.18 -0.59 -20.04
CA ASP A 199 -1.68 -1.68 -20.89
C ASP A 199 -1.05 -2.81 -20.06
N ARG A 200 -0.19 -2.49 -19.09
CA ARG A 200 0.53 -3.47 -18.26
C ARG A 200 -0.39 -4.19 -17.30
N VAL A 201 -1.20 -3.44 -16.57
CA VAL A 201 -2.18 -4.02 -15.63
C VAL A 201 -3.19 -4.84 -16.40
N GLY A 202 -3.73 -4.33 -17.52
CA GLY A 202 -4.68 -5.05 -18.36
C GLY A 202 -4.12 -6.36 -18.91
N ALA A 203 -2.86 -6.39 -19.35
CA ALA A 203 -2.20 -7.61 -19.83
C ALA A 203 -2.02 -8.65 -18.71
N VAL A 204 -1.63 -8.22 -17.50
CA VAL A 204 -1.52 -9.11 -16.34
C VAL A 204 -2.89 -9.64 -15.94
N VAL A 205 -3.92 -8.78 -15.88
CA VAL A 205 -5.32 -9.21 -15.58
C VAL A 205 -5.82 -10.21 -16.61
N ALA A 206 -5.59 -9.98 -17.88
CA ALA A 206 -5.99 -10.91 -18.94
C ALA A 206 -5.32 -12.29 -18.81
N GLU A 207 -4.09 -12.32 -18.33
CA GLU A 207 -3.32 -13.57 -18.18
C GLU A 207 -3.69 -14.35 -16.92
N ILE A 208 -3.84 -13.69 -15.76
CA ILE A 208 -3.95 -14.37 -14.47
C ILE A 208 -5.24 -14.08 -13.70
N GLY A 209 -6.12 -13.17 -14.17
CA GLY A 209 -7.23 -12.63 -13.38
C GLY A 209 -8.24 -13.66 -12.87
N GLU A 210 -8.35 -14.83 -13.48
CA GLU A 210 -9.19 -15.93 -12.98
C GLU A 210 -8.47 -16.77 -11.91
N SER A 211 -7.14 -16.71 -11.83
CA SER A 211 -6.31 -17.57 -10.98
C SER A 211 -5.80 -16.83 -9.74
N ALA A 212 -5.55 -15.51 -9.85
CA ALA A 212 -4.99 -14.68 -8.79
C ALA A 212 -5.45 -13.23 -8.93
N ALA A 213 -5.39 -12.48 -7.85
CA ALA A 213 -5.63 -11.04 -7.88
C ALA A 213 -4.48 -10.29 -8.59
N VAL A 214 -4.77 -9.08 -9.06
CA VAL A 214 -3.76 -8.16 -9.59
C VAL A 214 -3.68 -6.93 -8.71
N GLY A 215 -2.47 -6.50 -8.41
CA GLY A 215 -2.20 -5.30 -7.63
C GLY A 215 -1.39 -4.25 -8.39
N PHE A 216 -1.34 -3.05 -7.84
CA PHE A 216 -0.52 -1.97 -8.36
C PHE A 216 0.20 -1.22 -7.23
N HIS A 217 1.49 -0.95 -7.45
CA HIS A 217 2.33 -0.16 -6.58
C HIS A 217 3.02 0.92 -7.40
N GLY A 218 2.72 2.18 -7.12
CA GLY A 218 3.20 3.32 -7.90
C GLY A 218 4.02 4.31 -7.07
N HIS A 219 5.04 4.89 -7.72
CA HIS A 219 5.85 5.97 -7.18
C HIS A 219 5.51 7.33 -7.81
N GLU A 220 5.87 8.41 -7.12
CA GLU A 220 5.51 9.80 -7.44
C GLU A 220 6.59 10.56 -8.21
N ASN A 221 7.53 9.88 -8.86
CA ASN A 221 8.65 10.56 -9.52
C ASN A 221 8.21 11.48 -10.68
N LEU A 222 7.13 11.13 -11.37
CA LEU A 222 6.47 12.01 -12.34
C LEU A 222 5.27 12.79 -11.77
N GLY A 223 4.95 12.62 -10.47
CA GLY A 223 3.76 13.22 -9.86
C GLY A 223 2.44 12.60 -10.35
N LEU A 224 2.47 11.37 -10.85
CA LEU A 224 1.32 10.67 -11.43
C LEU A 224 0.81 9.51 -10.56
N GLY A 225 1.35 9.29 -9.37
CA GLY A 225 1.04 8.13 -8.54
C GLY A 225 -0.45 7.93 -8.32
N VAL A 226 -1.19 8.96 -7.91
CA VAL A 226 -2.65 8.87 -7.72
C VAL A 226 -3.37 8.58 -9.03
N ALA A 227 -3.03 9.28 -10.12
CA ALA A 227 -3.66 9.09 -11.42
C ALA A 227 -3.41 7.66 -11.94
N ASN A 228 -2.16 7.21 -11.88
CA ASN A 228 -1.75 5.87 -12.28
C ASN A 228 -2.47 4.79 -11.47
N THR A 229 -2.61 4.98 -10.14
CA THR A 229 -3.33 4.05 -9.26
C THR A 229 -4.82 3.95 -9.61
N VAL A 230 -5.48 5.08 -9.93
CA VAL A 230 -6.88 5.08 -10.40
C VAL A 230 -6.99 4.32 -11.73
N ILE A 231 -6.07 4.53 -12.65
CA ILE A 231 -6.05 3.83 -13.95
C ILE A 231 -5.80 2.33 -13.75
N ALA A 232 -4.88 1.96 -12.86
CA ALA A 232 -4.63 0.56 -12.53
C ALA A 232 -5.88 -0.14 -11.97
N ALA A 233 -6.60 0.50 -11.04
CA ALA A 233 -7.85 -0.01 -10.52
C ALA A 233 -8.92 -0.18 -11.62
N ARG A 234 -9.04 0.78 -12.52
CA ARG A 234 -9.94 0.68 -13.69
C ARG A 234 -9.54 -0.40 -14.68
N ALA A 235 -8.25 -0.69 -14.79
CA ALA A 235 -7.72 -1.77 -15.63
C ALA A 235 -7.86 -3.16 -14.98
N GLY A 236 -8.36 -3.24 -13.73
CA GLY A 236 -8.67 -4.49 -13.06
C GLY A 236 -7.76 -4.84 -11.88
N ALA A 237 -6.87 -3.95 -11.43
CA ALA A 237 -6.18 -4.13 -10.17
C ALA A 237 -7.16 -4.02 -9.01
N THR A 238 -7.15 -5.01 -8.10
CA THR A 238 -8.02 -5.08 -6.93
C THR A 238 -7.26 -4.91 -5.61
N GLN A 239 -5.93 -4.89 -5.67
CA GLN A 239 -5.09 -4.56 -4.53
C GLN A 239 -4.21 -3.36 -4.87
N ILE A 240 -4.16 -2.41 -3.95
CA ILE A 240 -3.50 -1.13 -4.17
C ILE A 240 -2.55 -0.82 -3.01
N ASP A 241 -1.32 -0.50 -3.37
CA ASP A 241 -0.34 0.01 -2.43
C ASP A 241 -0.26 1.53 -2.46
N GLY A 242 0.07 2.07 -1.33
CA GLY A 242 0.46 3.45 -1.18
C GLY A 242 0.97 3.72 0.23
N SER A 243 1.19 4.96 0.55
CA SER A 243 1.69 5.35 1.86
C SER A 243 1.04 6.63 2.34
N VAL A 244 1.04 6.84 3.64
CA VAL A 244 0.60 8.12 4.21
C VAL A 244 1.57 9.20 3.74
N ARG A 245 1.01 10.25 3.09
CA ARG A 245 1.76 11.44 2.65
C ARG A 245 2.95 11.14 1.74
N ARG A 246 2.83 10.14 0.88
CA ARG A 246 3.88 9.71 -0.06
C ARG A 246 5.16 9.22 0.64
N PHE A 247 5.07 8.73 1.88
CA PHE A 247 6.22 8.29 2.63
C PHE A 247 6.82 7.01 2.01
N GLY A 248 7.87 7.15 1.21
CA GLY A 248 8.43 6.08 0.39
C GLY A 248 9.79 6.43 -0.20
N ALA A 249 10.37 5.50 -0.91
CA ALA A 249 11.62 5.70 -1.63
C ALA A 249 11.49 6.75 -2.73
N GLY A 250 12.58 7.40 -3.10
CA GLY A 250 12.63 8.40 -4.16
C GLY A 250 11.74 9.60 -3.87
N ALA A 251 10.84 9.93 -4.79
CA ALA A 251 9.85 11.01 -4.63
C ALA A 251 8.64 10.59 -3.78
N GLY A 252 8.63 9.35 -3.31
CA GLY A 252 7.58 8.76 -2.50
C GLY A 252 6.60 7.89 -3.29
N ASN A 253 5.67 7.28 -2.56
CA ASN A 253 4.65 6.38 -3.10
C ASN A 253 3.34 7.13 -3.37
N THR A 254 2.38 6.47 -3.99
CA THR A 254 1.00 6.98 -4.10
C THR A 254 0.50 7.42 -2.72
N PRO A 255 0.10 8.70 -2.53
CA PRO A 255 -0.48 9.15 -1.27
C PRO A 255 -1.88 8.55 -1.11
N LEU A 256 -2.03 7.65 -0.13
CA LEU A 256 -3.29 6.93 0.08
C LEU A 256 -4.45 7.86 0.41
N GLU A 257 -4.21 8.91 1.19
CA GLU A 257 -5.22 9.90 1.52
C GLU A 257 -5.77 10.64 0.28
N ALA A 258 -4.90 10.91 -0.69
CA ALA A 258 -5.33 11.55 -1.94
C ALA A 258 -6.06 10.55 -2.85
N PHE A 259 -5.55 9.31 -2.93
CA PHE A 259 -6.19 8.23 -3.70
C PHE A 259 -7.62 7.97 -3.21
N VAL A 260 -7.80 7.82 -1.89
CA VAL A 260 -9.14 7.63 -1.27
C VAL A 260 -10.07 8.80 -1.57
N GLY A 261 -9.55 10.04 -1.47
CA GLY A 261 -10.35 11.22 -1.80
C GLY A 261 -10.77 11.29 -3.27
N VAL A 262 -9.93 10.80 -4.18
CA VAL A 262 -10.29 10.66 -5.60
C VAL A 262 -11.34 9.57 -5.79
N CYS A 263 -11.22 8.44 -5.10
CA CYS A 263 -12.22 7.37 -5.15
C CYS A 263 -13.59 7.86 -4.69
N ASP A 264 -13.67 8.60 -3.59
CA ASP A 264 -14.92 9.22 -3.11
C ASP A 264 -15.56 10.13 -4.16
N LYS A 265 -14.74 10.86 -4.94
CA LYS A 265 -15.22 11.74 -6.01
C LYS A 265 -15.72 11.00 -7.24
N LEU A 266 -15.18 9.82 -7.51
CA LEU A 266 -15.50 9.09 -8.73
C LEU A 266 -16.81 8.30 -8.65
N ASP A 267 -17.46 8.22 -7.47
CA ASP A 267 -18.73 7.49 -7.20
C ASP A 267 -18.79 6.06 -7.79
N ARG A 268 -17.63 5.48 -8.09
CA ARG A 268 -17.51 4.22 -8.85
C ARG A 268 -16.56 3.21 -8.24
N MET A 269 -15.91 3.55 -7.12
CA MET A 269 -14.97 2.69 -6.43
C MET A 269 -15.42 2.53 -4.98
N THR A 270 -15.73 1.32 -4.59
CA THR A 270 -15.97 0.98 -3.19
C THR A 270 -14.66 0.48 -2.60
N LEU A 271 -14.22 1.12 -1.52
CA LEU A 271 -13.06 0.67 -0.77
C LEU A 271 -13.48 -0.42 0.21
N THR A 272 -12.87 -1.58 0.14
CA THR A 272 -13.08 -2.61 1.14
C THR A 272 -12.52 -2.15 2.46
N MET A 273 -13.45 -1.92 3.39
CA MET A 273 -13.21 -1.77 4.83
C MET A 273 -12.29 -0.61 5.26
N GLY A 274 -12.91 0.40 5.81
CA GLY A 274 -12.33 1.25 6.85
C GLY A 274 -11.30 2.32 6.45
N TYR A 275 -10.70 2.30 5.25
CA TYR A 275 -9.75 3.36 4.87
C TYR A 275 -10.43 4.73 4.72
N ALA A 276 -11.72 4.74 4.38
CA ALA A 276 -12.58 5.90 4.53
C ALA A 276 -12.55 6.47 5.97
N GLY A 277 -12.19 5.64 6.96
CA GLY A 277 -12.01 6.04 8.34
C GLY A 277 -10.86 7.03 8.57
N VAL A 278 -9.61 6.76 8.08
CA VAL A 278 -8.45 7.66 8.33
C VAL A 278 -8.62 8.98 7.62
N TYR A 279 -8.91 8.91 6.34
CA TYR A 279 -9.10 10.10 5.54
C TYR A 279 -10.38 10.83 5.97
N SER A 280 -11.46 10.08 6.20
CA SER A 280 -12.72 10.63 6.68
C SER A 280 -12.61 11.15 8.11
N SER A 281 -11.82 10.55 9.01
CA SER A 281 -11.58 11.11 10.34
C SER A 281 -10.80 12.43 10.26
N PHE A 282 -9.67 12.43 9.55
CA PHE A 282 -8.84 13.61 9.38
C PHE A 282 -9.56 14.72 8.59
N LEU A 283 -10.22 14.39 7.48
CA LEU A 283 -11.04 15.33 6.71
C LEU A 283 -12.28 15.80 7.47
N LYS A 284 -12.98 14.90 8.15
CA LYS A 284 -14.13 15.27 8.99
C LYS A 284 -13.70 16.17 10.15
N HIS A 285 -12.50 15.96 10.70
CA HIS A 285 -11.92 16.85 11.68
C HIS A 285 -11.55 18.21 11.06
N ALA A 286 -10.85 18.21 9.92
CA ALA A 286 -10.53 19.44 9.20
C ALA A 286 -11.80 20.21 8.78
N ALA A 287 -12.81 19.51 8.27
CA ALA A 287 -14.11 20.11 7.90
C ALA A 287 -14.84 20.67 9.12
N ARG A 288 -14.88 19.94 10.24
CA ARG A 288 -15.47 20.43 11.50
C ARG A 288 -14.75 21.65 12.05
N GLN A 289 -13.42 21.69 11.97
CA GLN A 289 -12.66 22.86 12.38
C GLN A 289 -12.87 24.04 11.42
N ALA A 290 -12.94 23.77 10.11
CA ALA A 290 -13.27 24.78 9.11
C ALA A 290 -14.62 25.44 9.39
N GLU A 291 -15.66 24.65 9.62
CA GLU A 291 -17.00 25.13 9.99
C GLU A 291 -16.99 25.87 11.32
N ARG A 292 -16.38 25.28 12.36
CA ARG A 292 -16.32 25.84 13.71
C ARG A 292 -15.64 27.22 13.77
N TYR A 293 -14.59 27.42 13.02
CA TYR A 293 -13.79 28.65 13.03
C TYR A 293 -14.04 29.56 11.84
N GLY A 294 -14.85 29.13 10.88
CA GLY A 294 -15.20 29.92 9.69
C GLY A 294 -13.99 30.11 8.76
N VAL A 295 -13.16 29.09 8.59
CA VAL A 295 -11.98 29.10 7.73
C VAL A 295 -12.09 28.07 6.63
N SER A 296 -11.21 28.13 5.62
CA SER A 296 -11.20 27.14 4.53
C SER A 296 -10.63 25.80 4.98
N GLY A 297 -11.39 24.72 4.83
CA GLY A 297 -10.90 23.36 5.07
C GLY A 297 -9.69 22.99 4.21
N ALA A 298 -9.64 23.49 2.96
CA ALA A 298 -8.49 23.31 2.08
C ALA A 298 -7.22 23.97 2.65
N GLN A 299 -7.33 25.17 3.22
CA GLN A 299 -6.20 25.84 3.86
C GLN A 299 -5.72 25.09 5.09
N ILE A 300 -6.62 24.51 5.90
CA ILE A 300 -6.25 23.65 7.03
C ILE A 300 -5.45 22.45 6.54
N LEU A 301 -5.90 21.78 5.49
CA LEU A 301 -5.23 20.59 4.95
C LEU A 301 -3.87 20.91 4.31
N ILE A 302 -3.75 22.03 3.61
CA ILE A 302 -2.47 22.49 3.04
C ILE A 302 -1.44 22.72 4.16
N ARG A 303 -1.79 23.48 5.20
CA ARG A 303 -0.90 23.77 6.32
C ARG A 303 -0.59 22.54 7.17
N ALA A 304 -1.55 21.65 7.35
CA ALA A 304 -1.30 20.35 7.96
C ALA A 304 -0.28 19.55 7.12
N GLY A 305 -0.40 19.64 5.79
CA GLY A 305 0.56 19.10 4.85
C GLY A 305 1.97 19.68 5.03
N GLU A 306 2.10 21.00 5.10
CA GLU A 306 3.38 21.71 5.31
C GLU A 306 4.03 21.34 6.66
N ARG A 307 3.23 21.12 7.70
CA ARG A 307 3.69 20.72 9.04
C ARG A 307 3.94 19.24 9.20
N LYS A 308 3.72 18.45 8.14
CA LYS A 308 3.88 17.00 8.15
C LYS A 308 3.02 16.29 9.20
N LEU A 309 1.80 16.78 9.44
CA LEU A 309 0.86 16.14 10.37
C LEU A 309 0.33 14.85 9.76
N ILE A 310 0.27 13.83 10.59
CA ILE A 310 -0.29 12.50 10.27
C ILE A 310 -1.52 12.23 11.13
N GLY A 311 -2.30 11.20 10.81
CA GLY A 311 -3.43 10.78 11.65
C GLY A 311 -3.01 10.57 13.11
N GLY A 312 -3.91 10.88 14.04
CA GLY A 312 -3.64 10.89 15.48
C GLY A 312 -3.15 12.24 16.03
N GLN A 313 -3.01 13.25 15.16
CA GLN A 313 -2.61 14.61 15.55
C GLN A 313 -3.73 15.63 15.28
N GLU A 314 -4.99 15.20 15.39
CA GLU A 314 -6.18 16.01 15.08
C GLU A 314 -6.26 17.30 15.91
N ASP A 315 -5.73 17.31 17.13
CA ASP A 315 -5.67 18.50 17.98
C ASP A 315 -4.88 19.65 17.34
N GLN A 316 -3.86 19.32 16.55
CA GLN A 316 -3.05 20.31 15.83
C GLN A 316 -3.82 20.97 14.67
N LEU A 317 -4.90 20.37 14.18
CA LEU A 317 -5.78 21.00 13.18
C LEU A 317 -6.56 22.17 13.78
N ILE A 318 -6.80 22.15 15.08
CA ILE A 318 -7.42 23.26 15.81
C ILE A 318 -6.49 24.47 15.82
N ASP A 319 -5.22 24.26 16.12
CA ASP A 319 -4.21 25.33 16.13
C ASP A 319 -4.05 25.96 14.75
N ILE A 320 -4.00 25.13 13.71
CA ILE A 320 -3.94 25.60 12.32
C ILE A 320 -5.17 26.43 11.95
N ALA A 321 -6.38 25.97 12.33
CA ALA A 321 -7.61 26.70 12.06
C ALA A 321 -7.65 28.07 12.78
N LEU A 322 -7.17 28.11 14.01
CA LEU A 322 -7.06 29.36 14.79
C LEU A 322 -6.03 30.33 14.21
N GLU A 323 -4.90 29.84 13.69
CA GLU A 323 -3.91 30.66 13.00
C GLU A 323 -4.48 31.27 11.71
N ILE A 324 -5.12 30.47 10.87
CA ILE A 324 -5.77 30.95 9.64
C ILE A 324 -6.82 32.02 10.00
N LYS A 325 -7.58 31.79 11.06
CA LYS A 325 -8.58 32.75 11.53
C LYS A 325 -7.96 34.07 11.95
N ARG A 326 -6.86 34.06 12.69
CA ARG A 326 -6.16 35.27 13.13
C ARG A 326 -5.64 36.07 11.94
N GLU A 327 -5.11 35.42 10.92
CA GLU A 327 -4.61 36.06 9.68
C GLU A 327 -5.74 36.69 8.84
N GLN A 328 -6.99 36.19 8.94
CA GLN A 328 -8.14 36.75 8.23
C GLN A 328 -8.73 37.98 8.93
N VAL A 329 -8.44 38.16 10.21
CA VAL A 329 -9.06 39.24 11.05
C VAL A 329 -8.04 40.35 11.35
N GLY A 330 -6.74 40.13 11.16
CA GLY A 330 -5.69 41.14 11.30
C GLY A 330 -5.38 41.83 10.02
#